data_8be15f464959d2b4cd89c32a414582b1
#
_entry.id   8be15f464959d2b4cd89c32a414582b1
#
_cell.length_a   1.000
_cell.length_b   1.000
_cell.length_c   1.000
_cell.angle_alpha   90.00
_cell.angle_beta   90.00
_cell.angle_gamma   90.00
#
_symmetry.space_group_name_H-M   'P 1'
#
loop_
_entity.id
_entity.type
_entity.pdbx_description
1 polymer ?
#
loop_
_entity_poly.entity_id
_entity_poly.type
_entity_poly.pdbx_seq_one_letter_code
_entity_poly.pdbx_strand_id
1 'polypeptide(L)' 'MENYSKIPIHKESPYIVNSIIEIEEGSRNKYEFDKNLNAFVFDRILRSAMVYPCNYGFIPNTMADDGDALDVLVYKIG' A
#
# COMPACT_ATOMS: atom_id res chain seq x y z
N MET A 1 9.56 -14.50 2.14
CA MET A 1 9.13 -13.15 1.74
C MET A 1 10.04 -12.12 2.34
N GLU A 2 10.48 -11.17 1.56
CA GLU A 2 11.22 -10.06 2.11
C GLU A 2 10.29 -9.07 2.77
N ASN A 3 10.69 -8.59 3.91
CA ASN A 3 9.89 -7.68 4.71
C ASN A 3 10.41 -6.27 4.64
N TYR A 4 9.53 -5.33 4.82
CA TYR A 4 9.85 -3.93 4.98
C TYR A 4 10.18 -3.71 6.46
N SER A 5 11.34 -4.24 6.86
CA SER A 5 11.67 -4.40 8.28
C SER A 5 11.71 -3.10 9.08
N LYS A 6 11.83 -1.97 8.39
CA LYS A 6 11.85 -0.66 9.05
C LYS A 6 10.45 -0.15 9.39
N ILE A 7 9.42 -0.80 8.89
CA ILE A 7 8.03 -0.44 9.16
C ILE A 7 7.39 -1.64 9.82
N PRO A 8 7.36 -1.69 11.16
CA PRO A 8 6.86 -2.86 11.87
C PRO A 8 5.33 -2.96 11.78
N ILE A 9 4.82 -4.13 12.11
CA ILE A 9 3.41 -4.31 12.38
C ILE A 9 3.08 -3.49 13.62
N HIS A 10 2.02 -2.69 13.54
CA HIS A 10 1.62 -1.86 14.67
C HIS A 10 1.25 -2.74 15.87
N LYS A 11 1.68 -2.32 17.06
CA LYS A 11 1.44 -3.09 18.29
C LYS A 11 -0.04 -3.30 18.61
N GLU A 12 -0.91 -2.44 18.08
CA GLU A 12 -2.35 -2.54 18.29
C GLU A 12 -3.08 -3.18 17.10
N SER A 13 -2.33 -3.84 16.19
CA SER A 13 -2.94 -4.60 15.11
C SER A 13 -3.90 -5.67 15.67
N PRO A 14 -5.04 -5.92 15.04
CA PRO A 14 -5.50 -5.37 13.75
C PRO A 14 -6.31 -4.08 13.86
N TYR A 15 -6.44 -3.48 15.04
CA TYR A 15 -7.25 -2.27 15.24
C TYR A 15 -6.60 -1.02 14.66
N ILE A 16 -5.27 -0.97 14.70
CA ILE A 16 -4.46 0.06 14.07
C ILE A 16 -3.40 -0.64 13.24
N VAL A 17 -3.20 -0.20 11.99
CA VAL A 17 -2.21 -0.81 11.11
C VAL A 17 -1.34 0.27 10.47
N ASN A 18 -0.08 -0.06 10.25
CA ASN A 18 0.80 0.74 9.41
C ASN A 18 0.66 0.28 7.97
N SER A 19 0.54 1.20 7.05
CA SER A 19 0.38 0.87 5.63
C SER A 19 1.24 1.78 4.76
N ILE A 20 1.59 1.27 3.58
CA ILE A 20 2.26 2.06 2.55
C ILE A 20 1.26 2.26 1.43
N ILE A 21 0.95 3.52 1.13
CA ILE A 21 -0.03 3.86 0.10
C ILE A 21 0.69 4.01 -1.24
N GLU A 22 0.22 3.28 -2.23
CA GLU A 22 0.79 3.27 -3.58
C GLU A 22 -0.08 3.99 -4.60
N ILE A 23 -1.38 4.10 -4.34
CA ILE A 23 -2.32 4.86 -5.18
C ILE A 23 -3.15 5.72 -4.25
N GLU A 24 -3.04 7.03 -4.40
CA GLU A 24 -3.81 7.96 -3.59
C GLU A 24 -5.24 8.11 -4.12
N GLU A 25 -6.16 8.39 -3.22
CA GLU A 25 -7.53 8.73 -3.58
C GLU A 25 -7.54 9.87 -4.60
N GLY A 26 -8.36 9.71 -5.65
CA GLY A 26 -8.48 10.72 -6.71
C GLY A 26 -7.37 10.65 -7.74
N SER A 27 -6.45 9.72 -7.62
CA SER A 27 -5.32 9.57 -8.55
C SER A 27 -5.50 8.39 -9.48
N ARG A 28 -4.82 8.47 -10.62
CA ARG A 28 -4.62 7.35 -11.54
C ARG A 28 -3.15 6.94 -11.61
N ASN A 29 -2.30 7.62 -10.86
CA ASN A 29 -0.86 7.31 -10.84
C ASN A 29 -0.60 6.24 -9.81
N LYS A 30 -0.01 5.13 -10.25
CA LYS A 30 0.41 4.07 -9.35
C LYS A 30 1.90 4.17 -9.11
N TYR A 31 2.27 4.20 -7.84
CA TYR A 31 3.65 4.12 -7.41
C TYR A 31 3.89 2.75 -6.80
N GLU A 32 5.10 2.27 -6.92
CA GLU A 32 5.53 1.03 -6.29
C GLU A 32 6.62 1.34 -5.29
N PHE A 33 6.48 0.82 -4.07
CA PHE A 33 7.53 0.99 -3.08
C PHE A 33 8.64 -0.01 -3.33
N ASP A 34 9.82 0.49 -3.69
CA ASP A 34 11.00 -0.34 -3.88
C ASP A 34 11.75 -0.44 -2.55
N LYS A 35 11.70 -1.61 -1.94
CA LYS A 35 12.32 -1.84 -0.64
C LYS A 35 13.84 -1.79 -0.68
N ASN A 36 14.45 -2.08 -1.83
CA ASN A 36 15.89 -2.02 -1.98
C ASN A 36 16.38 -0.58 -2.02
N LEU A 37 15.61 0.28 -2.67
CA LEU A 37 15.91 1.71 -2.73
C LEU A 37 15.34 2.48 -1.54
N ASN A 38 14.40 1.86 -0.81
CA ASN A 38 13.64 2.53 0.24
C ASN A 38 12.96 3.80 -0.27
N ALA A 39 12.35 3.70 -1.45
CA ALA A 39 11.75 4.83 -2.15
C ALA A 39 10.57 4.37 -2.99
N PHE A 40 9.67 5.32 -3.28
CA PHE A 40 8.61 5.09 -4.24
C PHE A 40 9.14 5.29 -5.64
N VAL A 41 8.78 4.38 -6.53
CA VAL A 41 9.11 4.45 -7.94
C VAL A 41 7.82 4.56 -8.73
N PHE A 42 7.75 5.49 -9.68
CA PHE A 42 6.57 5.60 -10.52
C PHE A 42 6.44 4.33 -11.38
N ASP A 43 5.33 3.62 -11.23
CA ASP A 43 5.08 2.40 -11.98
C ASP A 43 4.37 2.72 -13.29
N ARG A 44 3.16 3.24 -13.20
CA ARG A 44 2.35 3.50 -14.40
C ARG A 44 1.15 4.38 -14.11
N ILE A 45 0.57 4.90 -15.19
CA ILE A 45 -0.74 5.53 -15.15
C ILE A 45 -1.78 4.44 -15.38
N LEU A 46 -2.77 4.35 -14.50
CA LEU A 46 -3.84 3.38 -14.64
C LEU A 46 -4.72 3.74 -15.84
N ARG A 47 -5.12 2.71 -16.60
CA ARG A 47 -5.84 2.92 -17.85
C ARG A 47 -7.31 3.28 -17.69
N SER A 48 -7.85 3.12 -16.49
CA SER A 48 -9.24 3.43 -16.24
C SER A 48 -9.49 4.93 -16.40
N ALA A 49 -10.65 5.29 -16.96
CA ALA A 49 -11.10 6.67 -16.97
C ALA A 49 -11.50 7.14 -15.58
N MET A 50 -11.70 6.22 -14.66
CA MET A 50 -12.07 6.53 -13.29
C MET A 50 -10.83 6.65 -12.42
N VAL A 51 -10.85 7.61 -11.51
CA VAL A 51 -9.83 7.72 -10.49
C VAL A 51 -10.11 6.74 -9.35
N TYR A 52 -9.11 6.43 -8.56
CA TYR A 52 -9.28 5.54 -7.41
C TYR A 52 -10.18 6.20 -6.36
N PRO A 53 -11.18 5.48 -5.84
CA PRO A 53 -12.13 6.05 -4.87
C PRO A 53 -11.61 6.13 -3.44
N CYS A 54 -10.43 5.58 -3.20
CA CYS A 54 -9.83 5.53 -1.86
C CYS A 54 -8.31 5.41 -1.99
N ASN A 55 -7.61 5.51 -0.86
CA ASN A 55 -6.18 5.22 -0.86
C ASN A 55 -5.98 3.70 -0.91
N TYR A 56 -5.07 3.26 -1.75
CA TYR A 56 -4.77 1.84 -1.93
C TYR A 56 -3.29 1.59 -1.68
N GLY A 57 -3.00 0.54 -0.96
CA GLY A 57 -1.63 0.15 -0.70
C GLY A 57 -1.53 -1.21 -0.06
N PHE A 58 -0.55 -1.38 0.79
CA PHE A 58 -0.32 -2.67 1.45
C PHE A 58 0.17 -2.46 2.88
N ILE A 59 0.07 -3.53 3.66
CA ILE A 59 0.53 -3.55 5.04
C ILE A 59 1.88 -4.26 5.08
N PRO A 60 2.98 -3.56 5.39
CA PRO A 60 4.30 -4.19 5.42
C PRO A 60 4.40 -5.28 6.48
N ASN A 61 5.28 -6.23 6.24
CA ASN A 61 5.55 -7.36 7.14
C ASN A 61 4.35 -8.27 7.39
N THR A 62 3.45 -8.34 6.39
CA THR A 62 2.34 -9.30 6.37
C THR A 62 2.49 -10.20 5.15
N MET A 63 1.76 -11.31 5.15
CA MET A 63 1.76 -12.23 4.03
C MET A 63 0.37 -12.77 3.79
N ALA A 64 -0.15 -12.57 2.59
CA ALA A 64 -1.38 -13.18 2.13
C ALA A 64 -1.09 -14.58 1.58
N ASP A 65 -2.14 -15.31 1.20
CA ASP A 65 -2.02 -16.68 0.71
C ASP A 65 -1.19 -16.77 -0.58
N ASP A 66 -1.15 -15.71 -1.36
CA ASP A 66 -0.35 -15.65 -2.60
C ASP A 66 1.13 -15.34 -2.36
N GLY A 67 1.54 -15.17 -1.11
CA GLY A 67 2.92 -14.85 -0.76
C GLY A 67 3.27 -13.37 -0.76
N ASP A 68 2.34 -12.51 -1.16
CA ASP A 68 2.54 -11.07 -1.15
C ASP A 68 2.00 -10.44 0.14
N ALA A 69 2.36 -9.19 0.39
CA ALA A 69 1.83 -8.46 1.51
C ALA A 69 0.31 -8.27 1.38
N LEU A 70 -0.37 -8.12 2.51
CA LEU A 70 -1.81 -7.87 2.49
C LEU A 70 -2.11 -6.50 1.90
N ASP A 71 -3.06 -6.46 0.97
CA ASP A 71 -3.55 -5.20 0.42
C ASP A 71 -4.44 -4.47 1.42
N VAL A 72 -4.48 -3.16 1.30
CA VAL A 72 -5.34 -2.33 2.15
C VAL A 72 -6.01 -1.24 1.33
N LEU A 73 -7.29 -1.01 1.61
CA LEU A 73 -8.06 0.10 1.07
C LEU A 73 -8.42 1.02 2.23
N VAL A 74 -8.05 2.28 2.12
CA VAL A 74 -8.27 3.25 3.20
C VAL A 74 -9.26 4.31 2.72
N TYR A 75 -10.47 4.26 3.28
CA TYR A 75 -11.53 5.21 2.96
C TYR A 75 -11.56 6.33 3.99
N LYS A 76 -11.77 7.54 3.52
CA LYS A 76 -12.01 8.66 4.42
C LYS A 76 -13.43 8.59 4.95
N ILE A 77 -13.58 8.92 6.21
CA ILE A 77 -14.87 9.03 6.86
C ILE A 77 -15.13 10.52 7.17
N GLY A 78 -16.21 11.01 6.63
CA GLY A 78 -16.63 12.39 6.88
C GLY A 78 -16.21 13.38 5.83
#